data_81ee178ba42c92cdb9814d49b5de8325
#
_entry.id   81ee178ba42c92cdb9814d49b5de8325
#
_cell.length_a   1.000
_cell.length_b   1.000
_cell.length_c   1.000
_cell.angle_alpha   90.00
_cell.angle_beta   90.00
_cell.angle_gamma   90.00
#
_symmetry.space_group_name_H-M   'P 1'
#
loop_
_entity.id
_entity.type
_entity.pdbx_description
1 polymer ?
#
loop_
_entity_poly.entity_id
_entity_poly.type
_entity_poly.pdbx_seq_one_letter_code
_entity_poly.pdbx_strand_id
1 'polypeptide(L)'
;MKVIYKITYPNGKIYIGKDLTGSINYVGTADNKLIEQDFTREQRRDFTVRKEILWESENASDNEVNKKEVEYITKFESNNPDIGYNQWPKFKQRKHKVRGSSSK
;
A
#
# COMPACT_ATOMS: atom_id res chain seq x y z
N MET A 1 -16.02 -6.83 -10.32
CA MET A 1 -14.82 -7.60 -9.96
C MET A 1 -14.09 -6.90 -8.82
N LYS A 2 -13.72 -7.66 -7.81
CA LYS A 2 -13.01 -7.09 -6.65
C LYS A 2 -11.52 -7.19 -6.91
N VAL A 3 -10.78 -6.16 -6.53
CA VAL A 3 -9.34 -6.10 -6.82
C VAL A 3 -8.55 -5.66 -5.61
N ILE A 4 -7.28 -6.07 -5.58
CA ILE A 4 -6.25 -5.47 -4.73
C ILE A 4 -5.31 -4.73 -5.67
N TYR A 5 -5.01 -3.48 -5.35
CA TYR A 5 -4.18 -2.65 -6.21
C TYR A 5 -3.01 -2.07 -5.42
N LYS A 6 -2.00 -1.64 -6.18
CA LYS A 6 -0.83 -0.97 -5.62
C LYS A 6 -0.68 0.37 -6.33
N ILE A 7 -0.60 1.45 -5.54
CA ILE A 7 -0.28 2.77 -6.04
C ILE A 7 1.19 3.04 -5.76
N THR A 8 1.93 3.49 -6.76
CA THR A 8 3.32 3.91 -6.58
C THR A 8 3.39 5.41 -6.76
N TYR A 9 3.93 6.09 -5.76
CA TYR A 9 4.04 7.56 -5.74
C TYR A 9 5.37 8.00 -6.32
N PRO A 10 5.50 9.30 -6.69
CA PRO A 10 6.74 9.77 -7.33
C PRO A 10 8.02 9.58 -6.52
N ASN A 11 7.91 9.47 -5.20
CA ASN A 11 9.07 9.22 -4.34
C ASN A 11 9.40 7.73 -4.21
N GLY A 12 8.65 6.86 -4.90
CA GLY A 12 8.86 5.42 -4.84
C GLY A 12 8.11 4.71 -3.73
N LYS A 13 7.47 5.45 -2.81
CA LYS A 13 6.67 4.80 -1.78
C LYS A 13 5.37 4.28 -2.36
N ILE A 14 4.82 3.24 -1.74
CA ILE A 14 3.66 2.54 -2.27
C ILE A 14 2.51 2.54 -1.27
N TYR A 15 1.33 2.28 -1.80
CA TYR A 15 0.12 2.12 -1.01
C TYR A 15 -0.69 0.96 -1.60
N ILE A 16 -1.04 0.00 -0.75
CA ILE A 16 -1.87 -1.14 -1.15
C ILE A 16 -3.30 -0.87 -0.71
N GLY A 17 -4.25 -1.07 -1.62
CA GLY A 17 -5.65 -0.86 -1.30
C GLY A 17 -6.53 -1.91 -1.94
N LYS A 18 -7.81 -1.83 -1.61
CA LYS A 18 -8.80 -2.73 -2.18
C LYS A 18 -9.93 -1.93 -2.82
N ASP A 19 -10.52 -2.49 -3.85
CA ASP A 19 -11.69 -1.93 -4.51
C ASP A 19 -12.71 -3.05 -4.65
N LEU A 20 -13.83 -2.91 -3.96
CA LEU A 20 -14.90 -3.90 -3.98
C LEU A 20 -15.93 -3.62 -5.08
N THR A 21 -15.81 -2.47 -5.74
CA THR A 21 -16.80 -2.05 -6.74
C THR A 21 -16.44 -2.45 -8.17
N GLY A 22 -15.15 -2.65 -8.43
CA GLY A 22 -14.68 -2.95 -9.75
C GLY A 22 -14.70 -1.77 -10.72
N SER A 23 -14.85 -0.56 -10.20
CA SER A 23 -14.89 0.63 -11.05
C SER A 23 -13.50 0.99 -11.54
N ILE A 24 -13.38 1.18 -12.86
CA ILE A 24 -12.10 1.57 -13.45
C ILE A 24 -11.66 2.96 -12.97
N ASN A 25 -12.64 3.77 -12.58
CA ASN A 25 -12.36 5.13 -12.12
C ASN A 25 -12.02 5.22 -10.64
N TYR A 26 -12.12 4.12 -9.93
CA TYR A 26 -11.81 4.13 -8.50
C TYR A 26 -10.31 4.22 -8.29
N VAL A 27 -9.89 5.23 -7.55
CA VAL A 27 -8.51 5.39 -7.14
C VAL A 27 -8.52 5.73 -5.66
N GLY A 28 -8.34 4.70 -4.83
CA GLY A 28 -8.13 4.93 -3.40
C GLY A 28 -6.74 5.48 -3.20
N THR A 29 -6.58 6.32 -2.19
CA THR A 29 -5.31 6.98 -1.94
C THR A 29 -4.90 6.82 -0.49
N ALA A 30 -3.63 7.05 -0.23
CA ALA A 30 -3.11 7.12 1.12
C ALA A 30 -3.67 8.36 1.83
N ASP A 31 -3.49 8.38 3.14
CA ASP A 31 -3.90 9.51 3.97
C ASP A 31 -3.24 10.80 3.46
N ASN A 32 -4.05 11.82 3.25
CA ASN A 32 -3.57 13.11 2.74
C ASN A 32 -2.46 13.70 3.60
N LYS A 33 -2.53 13.51 4.91
CA LYS A 33 -1.52 14.06 5.81
C LYS A 33 -0.14 13.47 5.53
N LEU A 34 -0.09 12.17 5.23
CA LEU A 34 1.17 11.51 4.92
C LEU A 34 1.73 12.00 3.59
N ILE A 35 0.85 12.20 2.61
CA ILE A 35 1.26 12.73 1.32
C ILE A 35 1.78 14.16 1.46
N GLU A 36 1.11 14.98 2.26
CA GLU A 36 1.52 16.36 2.46
C GLU A 36 2.86 16.48 3.17
N GLN A 37 3.20 15.50 4.00
CA GLN A 37 4.51 15.49 4.65
C GLN A 37 5.65 15.23 3.69
N ASP A 38 5.40 14.42 2.66
CA ASP A 38 6.45 13.96 1.75
C ASP A 38 6.53 14.80 0.48
N PHE A 39 5.51 15.58 0.16
CA PHE A 39 5.45 16.32 -1.10
C PHE A 39 5.03 17.75 -0.85
N THR A 40 5.81 18.69 -1.38
CA THR A 40 5.46 20.10 -1.30
C THR A 40 4.25 20.37 -2.19
N ARG A 41 3.64 21.55 -1.98
CA ARG A 41 2.54 21.98 -2.82
C ARG A 41 2.96 22.06 -4.30
N GLU A 42 4.16 22.51 -4.54
CA GLU A 42 4.68 22.63 -5.91
C GLU A 42 4.84 21.25 -6.55
N GLN A 43 5.38 20.29 -5.79
CA GLN A 43 5.53 18.92 -6.29
C GLN A 43 4.18 18.29 -6.61
N ARG A 44 3.14 18.65 -5.86
CA ARG A 44 1.81 18.09 -6.08
C ARG A 44 1.09 18.68 -7.28
N ARG A 45 1.62 19.75 -7.85
CA ARG A 45 1.04 20.36 -9.05
C ARG A 45 1.31 19.53 -10.31
N ASP A 46 2.36 18.72 -10.27
CA ASP A 46 2.69 17.82 -11.38
C ASP A 46 2.94 16.45 -10.75
N PHE A 47 1.85 15.75 -10.44
CA PHE A 47 1.89 14.60 -9.55
C PHE A 47 1.32 13.39 -10.27
N THR A 48 2.19 12.47 -10.63
CA THR A 48 1.78 11.24 -11.32
C THR A 48 1.94 10.05 -10.40
N VAL A 49 0.89 9.25 -10.30
CA VAL A 49 0.95 7.99 -9.57
C VAL A 49 0.69 6.85 -10.54
N ARG A 50 1.28 5.69 -10.25
CA ARG A 50 1.08 4.49 -11.05
C ARG A 50 0.21 3.52 -10.27
N LYS A 51 -0.83 3.02 -10.93
CA LYS A 51 -1.71 2.03 -10.32
C LYS A 51 -1.53 0.69 -11.02
N GLU A 52 -1.31 -0.35 -10.22
CA GLU A 52 -1.22 -1.73 -10.73
C GLU A 52 -2.25 -2.58 -10.03
N ILE A 53 -2.87 -3.49 -10.76
CA ILE A 53 -3.76 -4.49 -10.17
C ILE A 53 -2.90 -5.70 -9.80
N LEU A 54 -2.89 -6.05 -8.53
CA LEU A 54 -2.10 -7.17 -8.03
C LEU A 54 -2.90 -8.47 -8.01
N TRP A 55 -4.20 -8.37 -7.84
CA TRP A 55 -5.06 -9.53 -7.70
C TRP A 55 -6.49 -9.12 -7.97
N GLU A 56 -7.25 -10.01 -8.60
CA GLU A 56 -8.65 -9.74 -8.88
C GLU A 56 -9.47 -11.02 -8.80
N SER A 57 -10.76 -10.87 -8.44
CA SER A 57 -11.66 -12.01 -8.33
C SER A 57 -13.08 -11.54 -8.54
N GLU A 58 -13.86 -12.36 -9.26
CA GLU A 58 -15.29 -12.12 -9.43
C GLU A 58 -16.11 -12.64 -8.26
N ASN A 59 -15.59 -13.66 -7.57
CA ASN A 59 -16.41 -14.44 -6.62
C ASN A 59 -15.93 -14.35 -5.18
N ALA A 60 -14.83 -13.68 -4.91
CA ALA A 60 -14.28 -13.63 -3.56
C ALA A 60 -15.21 -12.88 -2.62
N SER A 61 -15.34 -13.37 -1.40
CA SER A 61 -16.07 -12.65 -0.36
C SER A 61 -15.24 -11.44 0.11
N ASP A 62 -15.91 -10.52 0.78
CA ASP A 62 -15.22 -9.35 1.33
C ASP A 62 -14.14 -9.78 2.32
N ASN A 63 -14.38 -10.86 3.08
CA ASN A 63 -13.37 -11.39 4.02
C ASN A 63 -12.14 -11.89 3.29
N GLU A 64 -12.33 -12.55 2.16
CA GLU A 64 -11.20 -13.02 1.35
C GLU A 64 -10.39 -11.85 0.80
N VAL A 65 -11.08 -10.81 0.33
CA VAL A 65 -10.42 -9.62 -0.17
C VAL A 65 -9.62 -8.95 0.94
N ASN A 66 -10.21 -8.85 2.14
CA ASN A 66 -9.52 -8.27 3.29
C ASN A 66 -8.25 -9.06 3.64
N LYS A 67 -8.33 -10.37 3.60
CA LYS A 67 -7.16 -11.21 3.86
C LYS A 67 -6.08 -11.01 2.79
N LYS A 68 -6.48 -10.91 1.53
CA LYS A 68 -5.54 -10.65 0.45
C LYS A 68 -4.88 -9.30 0.59
N GLU A 69 -5.64 -8.28 0.98
CA GLU A 69 -5.07 -6.95 1.20
C GLU A 69 -3.97 -7.00 2.25
N VAL A 70 -4.26 -7.62 3.39
CA VAL A 70 -3.27 -7.75 4.47
C VAL A 70 -2.06 -8.55 4.01
N GLU A 71 -2.29 -9.60 3.25
CA GLU A 71 -1.23 -10.44 2.70
C GLU A 71 -0.27 -9.62 1.84
N TYR A 72 -0.82 -8.79 0.95
CA TYR A 72 0.01 -7.96 0.07
C TYR A 72 0.70 -6.84 0.83
N ILE A 73 0.00 -6.22 1.79
CA ILE A 73 0.64 -5.19 2.63
C ILE A 73 1.86 -5.77 3.34
N THR A 74 1.71 -6.96 3.89
CA THR A 74 2.79 -7.64 4.60
C THR A 74 3.92 -8.02 3.65
N LYS A 75 3.56 -8.54 2.48
CA LYS A 75 4.54 -9.00 1.50
C LYS A 75 5.40 -7.85 0.98
N PHE A 76 4.76 -6.72 0.67
CA PHE A 76 5.46 -5.55 0.15
C PHE A 76 5.97 -4.64 1.26
N GLU A 77 5.59 -4.89 2.50
CA GLU A 77 5.94 -4.07 3.66
C GLU A 77 5.52 -2.62 3.46
N SER A 78 4.37 -2.42 2.81
CA SER A 78 3.86 -1.07 2.55
C SER A 78 3.39 -0.37 3.81
N ASN A 79 3.28 -1.09 4.93
CA ASN A 79 2.98 -0.52 6.23
C ASN A 79 4.24 -0.10 6.99
N ASN A 80 5.42 -0.33 6.41
CA ASN A 80 6.66 0.23 6.90
C ASN A 80 6.76 1.67 6.41
N PRO A 81 6.84 2.68 7.29
CA PRO A 81 6.84 4.09 6.86
C PRO A 81 7.95 4.46 5.89
N ASP A 82 9.04 3.69 5.86
CA ASP A 82 10.13 3.94 4.93
C ASP A 82 9.82 3.43 3.52
N ILE A 83 8.82 2.55 3.39
CA ILE A 83 8.51 1.88 2.14
C ILE A 83 7.16 2.31 1.59
N GLY A 84 6.18 2.56 2.45
CA GLY A 84 4.83 2.83 2.00
C GLY A 84 4.00 3.63 2.97
N TYR A 85 2.74 3.81 2.59
CA TYR A 85 1.80 4.67 3.31
C TYR A 85 0.69 3.90 4.01
N ASN A 86 0.72 2.58 3.99
CA ASN A 86 -0.30 1.83 4.71
C ASN A 86 -0.06 1.95 6.21
N GLN A 87 -1.13 2.24 6.96
CA GLN A 87 -1.05 2.40 8.40
C GLN A 87 -1.52 1.15 9.15
N TRP A 88 -2.12 0.24 8.44
CA TRP A 88 -2.64 -0.99 9.02
C TRP A 88 -2.39 -2.15 8.08
N PRO A 89 -2.03 -3.34 8.55
CA PRO A 89 -1.75 -3.64 9.96
C PRO A 89 -0.49 -2.93 10.43
N LYS A 90 -0.39 -2.74 11.74
CA LYS A 90 0.73 -2.01 12.30
C LYS A 90 2.02 -2.75 11.98
N PHE A 91 3.00 -1.99 11.51
CA PHE A 91 4.28 -2.57 11.12
C PHE A 91 5.08 -2.97 12.33
N LYS A 92 5.63 -4.19 12.30
CA LYS A 92 6.52 -4.68 13.32
C LYS A 92 7.86 -5.01 12.67
N GLN A 93 8.89 -4.31 13.09
CA GLN A 93 10.21 -4.56 12.56
C GLN A 93 10.65 -5.96 12.95
N ARG A 94 11.18 -6.72 11.99
CA ARG A 94 11.68 -8.05 12.26
C ARG A 94 12.96 -7.97 13.05
N LYS A 95 13.04 -8.83 14.02
CA LYS A 95 14.26 -8.91 14.75
C LYS A 95 15.20 -9.88 14.19
N HIS A 96 15.19 -10.33 13.68
CA HIS A 96 16.00 -11.24 13.30
C HIS A 96 16.75 -10.96 12.42
N LYS A 97 16.69 -10.48 12.33
CA LYS A 97 17.64 -10.07 11.58
C LYS A 97 18.83 -9.68 12.18
N VAL A 98 18.49 -9.96 12.93
CA VAL A 98 18.97 -9.68 13.59
C VAL A 98 19.60 -9.89 13.91
N ARG A 99 19.93 -9.92 14.01
CA ARG A 99 20.30 -10.14 14.49
C ARG A 99 20.90 -10.00 14.73
N GLY A 100 21.14 -9.99 14.54
CA GLY A 100 21.39 -9.88 14.91
C GLY A 100 21.90 -9.78 14.93
N SER A 101 22.35 -9.78 14.73
CA SER A 101 22.43 -9.74 14.98
C SER A 101 22.73 -9.76 15.07
N SER A 102 23.16 -9.76 14.96
CA SER A 102 23.09 -9.88 15.24
C SER A 102 23.29 -9.93 15.39
N SER A 103 23.70 -9.90 15.40
CA SER A 103 23.50 -10.09 15.67
C SER A 103 23.63 -10.19 15.73
N LYS A 104 24.10 -10.15 15.70
CA LYS A 104 23.95 -10.38 15.81
C LYS A 104 24.06 -10.49 15.64
#